data_d1c23e9a764ad8e229f391b1d7ef1f24
#
_entry.id   d1c23e9a764ad8e229f391b1d7ef1f24
#
_cell.length_a   1.000
_cell.length_b   1.000
_cell.length_c   1.000
_cell.angle_alpha   90.00
_cell.angle_beta   90.00
_cell.angle_gamma   90.00
#
_symmetry.space_group_name_H-M   'P 1'
#
loop_
_entity.id
_entity.type
_entity.pdbx_description
1 polymer ?
#
loop_
_entity_poly.entity_id
_entity_poly.type
_entity_poly.pdbx_seq_one_letter_code
_entity_poly.pdbx_strand_id
1 'polypeptide(L)'
;MVETKTGTSKTVKMNVVTQHDIYNEEAQEKISANDFYVDSDDLENKEMTDQDFISIANAQAWDDENRDISLTHVSHNIENRPGVYNITFGTDKHTEVTVKVYVVHPEYVEDARHNIGISALDFFITPDEIKESMAISTDLKTWASAEAWNLQDDSSIDITDVKFDFNPAEITEGSYDITFATQGREYKVETTSHHEVGDKVGLLFGPDDIHVMHKAVVE
;
A
#
# COMPACT_ATOMS: atom_id res chain seq x y z
N MET A 1 18.76 1.66 -31.40
CA MET A 1 18.28 2.26 -30.13
C MET A 1 17.97 1.13 -29.18
N VAL A 2 18.65 1.06 -28.04
CA VAL A 2 18.41 0.03 -27.02
C VAL A 2 17.73 0.75 -25.85
N GLU A 3 16.50 0.34 -25.53
CA GLU A 3 15.78 0.82 -24.33
C GLU A 3 16.01 -0.21 -23.20
N THR A 4 16.62 0.23 -22.13
CA THR A 4 16.69 -0.57 -20.89
C THR A 4 15.72 0.02 -19.89
N LYS A 5 14.65 -0.71 -19.56
CA LYS A 5 13.79 -0.40 -18.43
C LYS A 5 14.45 -0.99 -17.18
N THR A 6 14.85 -0.12 -16.27
CA THR A 6 15.38 -0.51 -14.97
C THR A 6 14.39 0.03 -13.93
N GLY A 7 13.78 -0.85 -13.18
CA GLY A 7 12.84 -0.48 -12.13
C GLY A 7 12.85 -1.53 -11.04
N THR A 8 12.50 -1.13 -9.85
CA THR A 8 12.37 -2.02 -8.70
C THR A 8 10.89 -2.25 -8.43
N SER A 9 10.54 -3.47 -8.02
CA SER A 9 9.15 -3.83 -7.75
C SER A 9 8.99 -4.62 -6.46
N LYS A 10 7.85 -4.44 -5.79
CA LYS A 10 7.41 -5.21 -4.64
C LYS A 10 6.03 -5.79 -4.92
N THR A 11 5.85 -7.08 -4.65
CA THR A 11 4.55 -7.75 -4.73
C THR A 11 4.05 -8.06 -3.33
N VAL A 12 2.78 -7.77 -3.08
CA VAL A 12 2.08 -8.02 -1.83
C VAL A 12 0.76 -8.73 -2.08
N LYS A 13 0.14 -9.26 -1.02
CA LYS A 13 -1.17 -9.90 -1.04
C LYS A 13 -2.27 -8.91 -0.65
N MET A 14 -3.24 -8.76 -1.53
CA MET A 14 -4.53 -8.17 -1.23
C MET A 14 -5.49 -9.28 -0.84
N ASN A 15 -5.98 -9.28 0.39
CA ASN A 15 -6.93 -10.27 0.89
C ASN A 15 -8.33 -9.66 0.86
N VAL A 16 -9.14 -10.10 -0.10
CA VAL A 16 -10.54 -9.68 -0.24
C VAL A 16 -11.39 -10.54 0.69
N VAL A 17 -12.02 -9.91 1.66
CA VAL A 17 -12.75 -10.58 2.75
C VAL A 17 -14.10 -9.93 2.99
N THR A 18 -15.00 -10.65 3.65
CA THR A 18 -16.19 -10.05 4.27
C THR A 18 -15.80 -9.44 5.62
N GLN A 19 -16.30 -8.24 5.93
CA GLN A 19 -16.08 -7.62 7.24
C GLN A 19 -16.63 -8.46 8.38
N HIS A 20 -16.01 -8.33 9.56
CA HIS A 20 -16.59 -8.84 10.80
C HIS A 20 -17.75 -7.96 11.21
N ASP A 21 -18.96 -8.48 11.07
CA ASP A 21 -20.22 -7.80 11.39
C ASP A 21 -20.82 -8.33 12.68
N ILE A 22 -21.19 -7.44 13.59
CA ILE A 22 -21.92 -7.75 14.82
C ILE A 22 -23.18 -6.92 14.85
N TYR A 23 -24.32 -7.57 15.11
CA TYR A 23 -25.59 -6.92 15.39
C TYR A 23 -25.99 -7.11 16.85
N ASN A 24 -26.26 -6.02 17.55
CA ASN A 24 -26.73 -6.01 18.92
C ASN A 24 -28.24 -5.72 18.96
N GLU A 25 -29.03 -6.74 19.21
CA GLU A 25 -30.50 -6.65 19.24
C GLU A 25 -31.02 -5.70 20.36
N GLU A 26 -30.35 -5.64 21.52
CA GLU A 26 -30.78 -4.77 22.62
C GLU A 26 -30.51 -3.30 22.33
N ALA A 27 -29.35 -3.01 21.75
CA ALA A 27 -28.96 -1.66 21.36
C ALA A 27 -29.61 -1.21 20.06
N GLN A 28 -30.07 -2.13 19.23
CA GLN A 28 -30.49 -1.93 17.85
C GLN A 28 -29.37 -1.24 17.03
N GLU A 29 -28.18 -1.79 17.13
CA GLU A 29 -26.98 -1.27 16.48
C GLU A 29 -26.22 -2.38 15.76
N LYS A 30 -25.65 -2.01 14.61
CA LYS A 30 -24.71 -2.84 13.86
C LYS A 30 -23.32 -2.19 13.91
N ILE A 31 -22.27 -2.99 14.07
CA ILE A 31 -20.89 -2.57 13.97
C ILE A 31 -20.13 -3.52 13.06
N SER A 32 -19.22 -2.99 12.25
CA SER A 32 -18.32 -3.79 11.40
C SER A 32 -16.91 -3.25 11.39
N ALA A 33 -15.95 -4.14 11.17
CA ALA A 33 -14.54 -3.79 10.98
C ALA A 33 -13.81 -4.89 10.22
N ASN A 34 -12.65 -4.56 9.63
CA ASN A 34 -11.74 -5.51 8.99
C ASN A 34 -10.56 -5.84 9.91
N ASP A 35 -9.99 -7.05 9.73
CA ASP A 35 -8.62 -7.31 10.12
C ASP A 35 -7.68 -6.39 9.31
N PHE A 36 -6.49 -6.05 9.86
CA PHE A 36 -5.58 -5.17 9.15
C PHE A 36 -4.11 -5.42 9.52
N TYR A 37 -3.22 -4.90 8.67
CA TYR A 37 -1.78 -4.90 8.89
C TYR A 37 -1.30 -3.54 9.37
N VAL A 38 -0.28 -3.55 10.23
CA VAL A 38 0.44 -2.35 10.70
C VAL A 38 1.93 -2.64 10.64
N ASP A 39 2.68 -1.66 10.18
CA ASP A 39 4.12 -1.68 10.23
C ASP A 39 4.63 -1.45 11.67
N SER A 40 5.54 -2.29 12.14
CA SER A 40 6.16 -2.12 13.46
C SER A 40 6.92 -0.79 13.58
N ASP A 41 7.50 -0.31 12.48
CA ASP A 41 8.23 0.96 12.49
C ASP A 41 7.27 2.15 12.62
N ASP A 42 6.06 2.05 12.08
CA ASP A 42 5.00 3.05 12.29
C ASP A 42 4.56 3.11 13.74
N LEU A 43 4.42 1.96 14.41
CA LEU A 43 4.10 1.92 15.84
C LEU A 43 5.21 2.50 16.73
N GLU A 44 6.47 2.42 16.28
CA GLU A 44 7.61 2.97 17.01
C GLU A 44 7.77 4.47 16.79
N ASN A 45 7.58 4.93 15.55
CA ASN A 45 7.92 6.29 15.13
C ASN A 45 6.73 7.25 15.08
N LYS A 46 5.50 6.72 15.03
CA LYS A 46 4.25 7.49 14.97
C LYS A 46 3.39 7.18 16.20
N GLU A 47 2.88 8.21 16.86
CA GLU A 47 1.85 8.03 17.88
C GLU A 47 0.52 7.74 17.17
N MET A 48 0.21 6.44 16.96
CA MET A 48 -1.05 6.02 16.35
C MET A 48 -2.21 6.30 17.31
N THR A 49 -3.20 7.00 16.82
CA THR A 49 -4.41 7.36 17.56
C THR A 49 -5.52 6.32 17.35
N ASP A 50 -6.55 6.33 18.21
CA ASP A 50 -7.76 5.53 18.01
C ASP A 50 -8.40 5.76 16.64
N GLN A 51 -8.36 7.02 16.15
CA GLN A 51 -8.91 7.38 14.84
C GLN A 51 -8.12 6.77 13.68
N ASP A 52 -6.80 6.61 13.83
CA ASP A 52 -5.98 5.94 12.82
C ASP A 52 -6.36 4.46 12.73
N PHE A 53 -6.53 3.78 13.88
CA PHE A 53 -6.99 2.39 13.90
C PHE A 53 -8.41 2.22 13.34
N ILE A 54 -9.34 3.12 13.67
CA ILE A 54 -10.70 3.12 13.11
C ILE A 54 -10.63 3.22 11.57
N SER A 55 -9.80 4.12 11.08
CA SER A 55 -9.63 4.37 9.64
C SER A 55 -9.04 3.17 8.90
N ILE A 56 -7.96 2.57 9.45
CA ILE A 56 -7.28 1.42 8.83
C ILE A 56 -8.17 0.17 8.84
N ALA A 57 -8.89 -0.05 9.94
CA ALA A 57 -9.82 -1.17 10.07
C ALA A 57 -11.12 -0.97 9.28
N ASN A 58 -11.32 0.19 8.67
CA ASN A 58 -12.62 0.61 8.11
C ASN A 58 -13.76 0.32 9.10
N ALA A 59 -13.55 0.65 10.38
CA ALA A 59 -14.49 0.36 11.43
C ALA A 59 -15.65 1.38 11.41
N GLN A 60 -16.90 0.86 11.38
CA GLN A 60 -18.10 1.68 11.25
C GLN A 60 -19.23 1.08 12.10
N ALA A 61 -20.17 1.92 12.52
CA ALA A 61 -21.36 1.49 13.24
C ALA A 61 -22.61 2.24 12.77
N TRP A 62 -23.75 1.58 12.79
CA TRP A 62 -25.05 2.09 12.36
C TRP A 62 -26.18 1.67 13.32
N ASP A 63 -27.22 2.49 13.37
CA ASP A 63 -28.49 2.11 13.99
C ASP A 63 -29.41 1.35 13.01
N ASP A 64 -30.57 0.89 13.47
CA ASP A 64 -31.56 0.19 12.65
C ASP A 64 -32.13 1.02 11.50
N GLU A 65 -31.99 2.34 11.53
CA GLU A 65 -32.37 3.25 10.45
C GLU A 65 -31.23 3.52 9.47
N ASN A 66 -30.09 2.78 9.58
CA ASN A 66 -28.85 2.96 8.82
C ASN A 66 -28.23 4.37 8.98
N ARG A 67 -28.36 4.99 10.14
CA ARG A 67 -27.67 6.24 10.47
C ARG A 67 -26.35 5.90 11.13
N ASP A 68 -25.30 6.59 10.74
CA ASP A 68 -23.97 6.42 11.31
C ASP A 68 -23.96 6.73 12.81
N ILE A 69 -23.29 5.86 13.56
CA ILE A 69 -23.05 6.00 14.99
C ILE A 69 -21.55 6.17 15.22
N SER A 70 -21.18 7.07 16.12
CA SER A 70 -19.78 7.25 16.49
C SER A 70 -19.23 6.05 17.27
N LEU A 71 -18.04 5.61 16.91
CA LEU A 71 -17.24 4.69 17.72
C LEU A 71 -16.61 5.50 18.86
N THR A 72 -16.92 5.12 20.09
CA THR A 72 -16.52 5.86 21.29
C THR A 72 -15.53 5.09 22.17
N HIS A 73 -15.35 3.81 21.84
CA HIS A 73 -14.45 2.92 22.57
C HIS A 73 -13.52 2.20 21.60
N VAL A 74 -12.21 2.33 21.86
CA VAL A 74 -11.16 1.55 21.19
C VAL A 74 -10.24 0.98 22.27
N SER A 75 -10.08 -0.34 22.27
CA SER A 75 -9.16 -1.00 23.20
C SER A 75 -8.33 -2.06 22.51
N HIS A 76 -7.05 -2.15 22.84
CA HIS A 76 -6.14 -3.09 22.20
C HIS A 76 -5.00 -3.52 23.13
N ASN A 77 -4.33 -4.61 22.73
CA ASN A 77 -3.10 -5.11 23.36
C ASN A 77 -1.92 -5.12 22.37
N ILE A 78 -1.96 -4.24 21.37
CA ILE A 78 -0.92 -4.13 20.35
C ILE A 78 0.40 -3.74 21.01
N GLU A 79 1.47 -4.47 20.69
CA GLU A 79 2.83 -4.18 21.10
C GLU A 79 3.67 -3.83 19.87
N ASN A 80 4.71 -3.01 20.07
CA ASN A 80 5.65 -2.65 19.01
C ASN A 80 6.63 -3.80 18.70
N ARG A 81 6.10 -4.92 18.23
CA ARG A 81 6.87 -6.07 17.73
C ARG A 81 6.02 -6.93 16.82
N PRO A 82 6.61 -7.60 15.82
CA PRO A 82 5.88 -8.48 14.94
C PRO A 82 5.08 -9.54 15.70
N GLY A 83 3.81 -9.71 15.32
CA GLY A 83 2.89 -10.62 15.97
C GLY A 83 1.44 -10.39 15.55
N VAL A 84 0.53 -11.17 16.13
CA VAL A 84 -0.92 -11.01 15.92
C VAL A 84 -1.55 -10.58 17.23
N TYR A 85 -2.24 -9.47 17.18
CA TYR A 85 -2.89 -8.81 18.32
C TYR A 85 -4.38 -8.67 18.07
N ASN A 86 -5.13 -8.22 19.08
CA ASN A 86 -6.54 -7.92 18.94
C ASN A 86 -6.79 -6.43 19.22
N ILE A 87 -7.74 -5.88 18.49
CA ILE A 87 -8.32 -4.57 18.77
C ILE A 87 -9.84 -4.69 18.79
N THR A 88 -10.48 -4.00 19.72
CA THR A 88 -11.93 -3.95 19.86
C THR A 88 -12.41 -2.53 19.65
N PHE A 89 -13.36 -2.36 18.76
CA PHE A 89 -14.09 -1.11 18.52
C PHE A 89 -15.49 -1.22 19.12
N GLY A 90 -15.99 -0.13 19.69
CA GLY A 90 -17.28 -0.13 20.35
C GLY A 90 -18.02 1.18 20.30
N THR A 91 -19.35 1.10 20.50
CA THR A 91 -20.29 2.24 20.64
C THR A 91 -20.58 2.53 22.11
N ASP A 92 -21.23 3.65 22.41
CA ASP A 92 -21.70 4.02 23.75
C ASP A 92 -22.66 2.99 24.39
N LYS A 93 -23.37 2.23 23.56
CA LYS A 93 -24.30 1.20 24.01
C LYS A 93 -23.65 -0.20 24.10
N HIS A 94 -22.32 -0.25 24.10
CA HIS A 94 -21.56 -1.50 24.20
C HIS A 94 -21.81 -2.51 23.06
N THR A 95 -22.09 -2.04 21.86
CA THR A 95 -22.02 -2.86 20.66
C THR A 95 -20.56 -2.90 20.22
N GLU A 96 -19.94 -4.07 20.24
CA GLU A 96 -18.48 -4.21 20.07
C GLU A 96 -18.14 -5.23 18.98
N VAL A 97 -17.09 -4.94 18.22
CA VAL A 97 -16.43 -5.87 17.28
C VAL A 97 -14.95 -5.98 17.58
N THR A 98 -14.42 -7.19 17.61
CA THR A 98 -12.99 -7.45 17.79
C THR A 98 -12.42 -8.04 16.52
N VAL A 99 -11.34 -7.43 16.03
CA VAL A 99 -10.60 -7.83 14.84
C VAL A 99 -9.13 -8.07 15.14
N LYS A 100 -8.41 -8.71 14.23
CA LYS A 100 -6.97 -8.98 14.36
C LYS A 100 -6.15 -7.87 13.75
N VAL A 101 -5.06 -7.56 14.42
CA VAL A 101 -4.01 -6.67 13.94
C VAL A 101 -2.75 -7.49 13.71
N TYR A 102 -2.27 -7.50 12.49
CA TYR A 102 -1.03 -8.15 12.10
C TYR A 102 0.09 -7.11 12.10
N VAL A 103 0.85 -7.06 13.18
CA VAL A 103 2.06 -6.22 13.25
C VAL A 103 3.17 -6.97 12.51
N VAL A 104 3.71 -6.34 11.49
CA VAL A 104 4.77 -6.90 10.66
C VAL A 104 5.95 -5.95 10.62
N HIS A 105 7.15 -6.50 10.46
CA HIS A 105 8.30 -5.67 10.09
C HIS A 105 8.29 -5.52 8.57
N PRO A 106 8.37 -4.29 8.03
CA PRO A 106 8.28 -4.11 6.59
C PRO A 106 9.45 -4.80 5.89
N GLU A 107 9.11 -5.70 5.00
CA GLU A 107 10.09 -6.23 4.06
C GLU A 107 10.17 -5.27 2.88
N TYR A 108 11.31 -4.61 2.70
CA TYR A 108 11.56 -3.79 1.54
C TYR A 108 12.49 -4.47 0.54
N VAL A 109 12.36 -4.11 -0.71
CA VAL A 109 13.24 -4.54 -1.79
C VAL A 109 14.19 -3.41 -2.11
N GLU A 110 15.48 -3.66 -2.00
CA GLU A 110 16.53 -2.72 -2.38
C GLU A 110 17.15 -3.07 -3.73
N ASP A 111 17.25 -2.08 -4.59
CA ASP A 111 18.05 -2.14 -5.80
C ASP A 111 19.23 -1.17 -5.66
N ALA A 112 20.32 -1.68 -5.11
CA ALA A 112 21.53 -0.89 -4.89
C ALA A 112 22.18 -0.35 -6.19
N ARG A 113 21.86 -0.96 -7.36
CA ARG A 113 22.38 -0.47 -8.65
C ARG A 113 21.69 0.81 -9.11
N HIS A 114 20.43 0.95 -8.76
CA HIS A 114 19.62 2.10 -9.13
C HIS A 114 19.33 3.02 -7.94
N ASN A 115 19.85 2.67 -6.75
CA ASN A 115 19.64 3.38 -5.49
C ASN A 115 18.14 3.54 -5.15
N ILE A 116 17.37 2.47 -5.32
CA ILE A 116 15.92 2.48 -5.09
C ILE A 116 15.57 1.46 -4.01
N GLY A 117 14.86 1.91 -2.97
CA GLY A 117 14.11 1.09 -2.04
C GLY A 117 12.63 1.15 -2.38
N ILE A 118 11.91 0.05 -2.20
CA ILE A 118 10.44 -0.02 -2.31
C ILE A 118 9.89 -0.95 -1.24
N SER A 119 8.85 -0.49 -0.55
CA SER A 119 8.08 -1.28 0.42
C SER A 119 6.60 -1.23 0.10
N ALA A 120 5.89 -2.25 0.56
CA ALA A 120 4.44 -2.31 0.61
C ALA A 120 4.03 -3.43 1.56
N LEU A 121 2.87 -3.31 2.19
CA LEU A 121 2.30 -4.29 3.10
C LEU A 121 1.19 -5.11 2.43
N ASP A 122 1.01 -6.33 2.90
CA ASP A 122 -0.23 -7.07 2.67
C ASP A 122 -1.39 -6.31 3.33
N PHE A 123 -2.60 -6.42 2.77
CA PHE A 123 -3.76 -5.73 3.33
C PHE A 123 -5.05 -6.52 3.15
N PHE A 124 -6.05 -6.15 3.95
CA PHE A 124 -7.42 -6.67 3.85
C PHE A 124 -8.34 -5.59 3.30
N ILE A 125 -9.30 -5.99 2.48
CA ILE A 125 -10.27 -5.10 1.86
C ILE A 125 -11.56 -5.86 1.55
N THR A 126 -12.68 -5.15 1.45
CA THR A 126 -13.95 -5.74 1.04
C THR A 126 -14.17 -5.63 -0.47
N PRO A 127 -15.02 -6.50 -1.05
CA PRO A 127 -15.40 -6.37 -2.46
C PRO A 127 -16.04 -5.03 -2.78
N ASP A 128 -16.77 -4.43 -1.84
CA ASP A 128 -17.51 -3.19 -2.07
C ASP A 128 -16.58 -1.99 -2.09
N GLU A 129 -15.56 -1.91 -1.20
CA GLU A 129 -14.53 -0.87 -1.25
C GLU A 129 -13.79 -0.87 -2.60
N ILE A 130 -13.49 -2.06 -3.15
CA ILE A 130 -12.83 -2.16 -4.46
C ILE A 130 -13.76 -1.70 -5.59
N LYS A 131 -15.05 -2.07 -5.55
CA LYS A 131 -16.03 -1.67 -6.57
C LYS A 131 -16.32 -0.18 -6.56
N GLU A 132 -16.25 0.45 -5.40
CA GLU A 132 -16.48 1.90 -5.21
C GLU A 132 -15.26 2.74 -5.58
N SER A 133 -14.07 2.13 -5.73
CA SER A 133 -12.86 2.84 -6.10
C SER A 133 -12.96 3.48 -7.49
N MET A 134 -12.75 4.80 -7.54
CA MET A 134 -12.70 5.56 -8.80
C MET A 134 -11.29 5.62 -9.40
N ALA A 135 -10.26 5.29 -8.61
CA ALA A 135 -8.85 5.38 -8.99
C ALA A 135 -8.06 4.20 -8.45
N ILE A 136 -8.46 2.99 -8.80
CA ILE A 136 -7.98 1.73 -8.20
C ILE A 136 -6.45 1.65 -8.02
N SER A 137 -5.66 2.09 -9.00
CA SER A 137 -4.20 2.06 -8.87
C SER A 137 -3.66 3.01 -7.78
N THR A 138 -4.35 4.12 -7.52
CA THR A 138 -3.99 5.04 -6.44
C THR A 138 -4.43 4.48 -5.10
N ASP A 139 -5.64 3.96 -5.03
CA ASP A 139 -6.22 3.41 -3.80
C ASP A 139 -5.45 2.16 -3.35
N LEU A 140 -5.05 1.28 -4.29
CA LEU A 140 -4.18 0.14 -3.99
C LEU A 140 -2.84 0.56 -3.36
N LYS A 141 -2.23 1.66 -3.80
CA LYS A 141 -1.00 2.18 -3.17
C LYS A 141 -1.27 2.63 -1.74
N THR A 142 -2.38 3.30 -1.52
CA THR A 142 -2.78 3.79 -0.20
C THR A 142 -3.09 2.62 0.75
N TRP A 143 -3.88 1.65 0.33
CA TRP A 143 -4.25 0.49 1.14
C TRP A 143 -3.07 -0.40 1.51
N ALA A 144 -2.09 -0.52 0.59
CA ALA A 144 -0.86 -1.27 0.83
C ALA A 144 0.24 -0.46 1.54
N SER A 145 0.01 0.82 1.88
CA SER A 145 1.06 1.73 2.36
C SER A 145 2.32 1.65 1.50
N ALA A 146 2.13 1.65 0.16
CA ALA A 146 3.22 1.43 -0.78
C ALA A 146 4.06 2.69 -0.94
N GLU A 147 5.34 2.58 -0.65
CA GLU A 147 6.31 3.68 -0.71
C GLU A 147 7.57 3.27 -1.46
N ALA A 148 8.20 4.24 -2.11
CA ALA A 148 9.52 4.05 -2.70
C ALA A 148 10.40 5.28 -2.45
N TRP A 149 11.71 5.04 -2.28
CA TRP A 149 12.67 6.08 -1.91
C TRP A 149 14.05 5.85 -2.54
N ASN A 150 14.83 6.91 -2.57
CA ASN A 150 16.23 6.86 -2.97
C ASN A 150 17.09 6.43 -1.77
N LEU A 151 17.88 5.37 -1.92
CA LEU A 151 18.73 4.81 -0.85
C LEU A 151 19.89 5.72 -0.41
N GLN A 152 20.18 6.81 -1.13
CA GLN A 152 21.27 7.73 -0.78
C GLN A 152 20.84 8.92 0.07
N ASP A 153 19.61 9.40 -0.13
CA ASP A 153 19.13 10.66 0.47
C ASP A 153 17.70 10.55 1.01
N ASP A 154 17.12 9.34 1.03
CA ASP A 154 15.77 9.02 1.50
C ASP A 154 14.66 9.86 0.83
N SER A 155 14.96 10.48 -0.32
CA SER A 155 13.95 11.22 -1.07
C SER A 155 12.91 10.28 -1.67
N SER A 156 11.63 10.69 -1.63
CA SER A 156 10.52 9.91 -2.18
C SER A 156 10.66 9.74 -3.70
N ILE A 157 10.35 8.53 -4.17
CA ILE A 157 10.30 8.17 -5.59
C ILE A 157 8.87 7.76 -5.93
N ASP A 158 8.35 8.20 -7.08
CA ASP A 158 7.01 7.82 -7.50
C ASP A 158 6.92 6.33 -7.88
N ILE A 159 5.92 5.65 -7.34
CA ILE A 159 5.46 4.36 -7.84
C ILE A 159 4.59 4.63 -9.08
N THR A 160 5.12 4.28 -10.24
CA THR A 160 4.52 4.65 -11.54
C THR A 160 3.72 3.55 -12.19
N ASP A 161 3.92 2.30 -11.77
CA ASP A 161 3.23 1.13 -12.31
C ASP A 161 2.63 0.28 -11.18
N VAL A 162 1.33 -0.05 -11.30
CA VAL A 162 0.61 -0.92 -10.38
C VAL A 162 -0.05 -2.01 -11.21
N LYS A 163 0.41 -3.25 -11.01
CA LYS A 163 -0.08 -4.43 -11.76
C LYS A 163 -0.95 -5.30 -10.87
N PHE A 164 -2.09 -5.67 -11.40
CA PHE A 164 -3.04 -6.62 -10.82
C PHE A 164 -3.78 -7.35 -11.93
N ASP A 165 -4.28 -8.53 -11.62
CA ASP A 165 -5.01 -9.39 -12.58
C ASP A 165 -6.40 -9.74 -12.02
N PHE A 166 -7.25 -8.72 -11.89
CA PHE A 166 -8.65 -8.86 -11.54
C PHE A 166 -9.49 -7.76 -12.17
N ASN A 167 -10.80 -8.03 -12.32
CA ASN A 167 -11.78 -7.01 -12.68
C ASN A 167 -12.41 -6.43 -11.40
N PRO A 168 -12.22 -5.14 -11.06
CA PRO A 168 -12.79 -4.56 -9.86
C PRO A 168 -14.31 -4.73 -9.72
N ALA A 169 -15.05 -4.71 -10.84
CA ALA A 169 -16.50 -4.86 -10.83
C ALA A 169 -16.98 -6.28 -10.52
N GLU A 170 -16.13 -7.29 -10.71
CA GLU A 170 -16.46 -8.71 -10.57
C GLU A 170 -15.64 -9.39 -9.46
N ILE A 171 -14.94 -8.61 -8.64
CA ILE A 171 -14.07 -9.16 -7.61
C ILE A 171 -14.86 -9.92 -6.56
N THR A 172 -14.31 -11.03 -6.10
CA THR A 172 -14.87 -11.91 -5.08
C THR A 172 -13.86 -12.12 -3.97
N GLU A 173 -14.29 -12.71 -2.86
CA GLU A 173 -13.38 -13.10 -1.78
C GLU A 173 -12.24 -13.98 -2.29
N GLY A 174 -11.04 -13.72 -1.78
CA GLY A 174 -9.82 -14.43 -2.17
C GLY A 174 -8.56 -13.61 -1.91
N SER A 175 -7.41 -14.16 -2.30
CA SER A 175 -6.12 -13.50 -2.18
C SER A 175 -5.56 -13.21 -3.57
N TYR A 176 -5.21 -11.96 -3.83
CA TYR A 176 -4.76 -11.45 -5.11
C TYR A 176 -3.36 -10.84 -4.99
N ASP A 177 -2.53 -11.03 -6.01
CA ASP A 177 -1.20 -10.43 -6.07
C ASP A 177 -1.28 -9.02 -6.65
N ILE A 178 -0.71 -8.06 -5.93
CA ILE A 178 -0.54 -6.68 -6.39
C ILE A 178 0.95 -6.38 -6.47
N THR A 179 1.42 -5.91 -7.63
CA THR A 179 2.82 -5.53 -7.83
C THR A 179 2.93 -4.02 -8.04
N PHE A 180 3.67 -3.38 -7.17
CA PHE A 180 4.05 -1.97 -7.27
C PHE A 180 5.44 -1.87 -7.87
N ALA A 181 5.63 -0.94 -8.80
CA ALA A 181 6.93 -0.74 -9.44
C ALA A 181 7.24 0.75 -9.65
N THR A 182 8.51 1.07 -9.48
CA THR A 182 9.06 2.37 -9.88
C THR A 182 9.46 2.35 -11.34
N GLN A 183 9.39 3.48 -12.01
CA GLN A 183 9.98 3.62 -13.35
C GLN A 183 11.49 3.79 -13.20
N GLY A 184 12.25 2.87 -13.78
CA GLY A 184 13.68 3.06 -13.92
C GLY A 184 14.01 4.23 -14.86
N ARG A 185 15.21 4.76 -14.75
CA ARG A 185 15.69 5.78 -15.69
C ARG A 185 15.83 5.15 -17.07
N GLU A 186 15.11 5.67 -18.06
CA GLU A 186 15.32 5.31 -19.45
C GLU A 186 16.52 6.10 -19.99
N TYR A 187 17.52 5.39 -20.47
CA TYR A 187 18.62 5.97 -21.21
C TYR A 187 18.46 5.63 -22.69
N LYS A 188 18.28 6.64 -23.53
CA LYS A 188 18.33 6.47 -24.98
C LYS A 188 19.76 6.66 -25.44
N VAL A 189 20.35 5.61 -25.99
CA VAL A 189 21.71 5.65 -26.52
C VAL A 189 21.66 5.41 -28.01
N GLU A 190 22.21 6.35 -28.77
CA GLU A 190 22.48 6.15 -30.19
C GLU A 190 23.86 5.48 -30.33
N THR A 191 23.90 4.33 -30.93
CA THR A 191 25.14 3.59 -31.19
C THR A 191 25.25 3.25 -32.66
N THR A 192 26.48 3.29 -33.19
CA THR A 192 26.78 2.85 -34.54
C THR A 192 27.01 1.33 -34.62
N SER A 193 27.06 0.65 -33.48
CA SER A 193 27.20 -0.81 -33.41
C SER A 193 25.80 -1.47 -33.43
N HIS A 194 25.73 -2.60 -34.11
CA HIS A 194 24.48 -3.40 -34.13
C HIS A 194 24.38 -4.19 -32.82
N HIS A 195 23.25 -4.04 -32.11
CA HIS A 195 22.92 -4.78 -30.90
C HIS A 195 21.55 -5.40 -31.04
N GLU A 196 21.37 -6.61 -30.49
CA GLU A 196 20.08 -7.29 -30.45
C GLU A 196 19.38 -7.00 -29.10
N VAL A 197 18.05 -7.19 -29.08
CA VAL A 197 17.29 -7.05 -27.84
C VAL A 197 17.72 -8.08 -26.82
N GLY A 198 18.23 -7.62 -25.67
CA GLY A 198 18.76 -8.47 -24.59
C GLY A 198 20.28 -8.46 -24.48
N ASP A 199 21.01 -7.83 -25.41
CA ASP A 199 22.45 -7.66 -25.30
C ASP A 199 22.81 -6.81 -24.07
N LYS A 200 23.85 -7.25 -23.33
CA LYS A 200 24.42 -6.43 -22.25
C LYS A 200 25.39 -5.42 -22.83
N VAL A 201 25.03 -4.15 -22.77
CA VAL A 201 25.89 -3.06 -23.21
C VAL A 201 26.42 -2.30 -22.00
N GLY A 202 27.70 -1.98 -21.98
CA GLY A 202 28.32 -1.11 -20.98
C GLY A 202 28.39 0.32 -21.53
N LEU A 203 27.96 1.30 -20.74
CA LEU A 203 28.11 2.72 -21.05
C LEU A 203 29.36 3.23 -20.31
N LEU A 204 30.32 3.73 -21.04
CA LEU A 204 31.51 4.40 -20.50
C LEU A 204 31.34 5.91 -20.78
N PHE A 205 31.27 6.69 -19.72
CA PHE A 205 31.25 8.15 -19.82
C PHE A 205 32.63 8.70 -19.43
N GLY A 206 33.25 9.43 -20.31
CA GLY A 206 34.39 10.26 -19.95
C GLY A 206 33.94 11.53 -19.21
N PRO A 207 34.83 12.21 -18.47
CA PRO A 207 34.48 13.44 -17.76
C PRO A 207 33.91 14.54 -18.67
N ASP A 208 34.27 14.52 -19.95
CA ASP A 208 33.84 15.50 -20.95
C ASP A 208 32.58 15.11 -21.73
N ASP A 209 32.06 13.89 -21.48
CA ASP A 209 30.88 13.36 -22.17
C ASP A 209 29.55 13.70 -21.47
N ILE A 210 29.61 14.35 -20.30
CA ILE A 210 28.43 14.70 -19.51
C ILE A 210 28.02 16.13 -19.81
N HIS A 211 27.08 16.31 -20.72
CA HIS A 211 26.41 17.58 -20.95
C HIS A 211 25.15 17.73 -20.12
N VAL A 212 25.15 18.62 -19.15
CA VAL A 212 23.93 18.98 -18.39
C VAL A 212 23.09 19.91 -19.28
N MET A 213 22.02 19.34 -19.86
CA MET A 213 21.05 20.14 -20.58
C MET A 213 19.96 20.63 -19.61
N HIS A 214 19.89 21.93 -19.40
CA HIS A 214 18.75 22.54 -18.73
C HIS A 214 17.54 22.47 -19.63
N LYS A 215 16.45 21.88 -19.11
CA LYS A 215 15.16 21.86 -19.80
C LYS A 215 14.70 23.31 -19.96
N ALA A 216 14.59 23.78 -21.20
CA ALA A 216 13.98 25.07 -21.47
C ALA A 216 12.52 25.04 -21.03
N VAL A 217 12.13 25.89 -20.10
CA VAL A 217 10.75 26.17 -19.79
C VAL A 217 10.18 26.94 -20.95
N VAL A 218 9.28 26.35 -21.71
CA VAL A 218 8.48 27.03 -22.72
C VAL A 218 7.37 27.73 -21.98
N GLU A 219 7.35 29.05 -21.94
CA GLU A 219 6.24 29.89 -21.46
C GLU A 219 5.01 29.74 -22.37
#